data_f822ea1ddf1e536eeba2a9a3dc7d82bf
#
_entry.id   f822ea1ddf1e536eeba2a9a3dc7d82bf
#
_cell.length_a   1.000
_cell.length_b   1.000
_cell.length_c   1.000
_cell.angle_alpha   90.00
_cell.angle_beta   90.00
_cell.angle_gamma   90.00
#
_symmetry.space_group_name_H-M   'P 1'
#
loop_
_entity.id
_entity.type
_entity.pdbx_description
1 polymer ?
#
loop_
_entity_poly.entity_id
_entity_poly.type
_entity_poly.pdbx_seq_one_letter_code
_entity_poly.pdbx_strand_id
1 'polypeptide(L)'
;MLEVEPLLGHVNKFLDDRPDEMQAELDDLSQRIQTLALTPYDGSVDYVISVLDARAQSAELSLRASQSGLLHQGARGYMMNTAPQRRIREAHFVAIVTPAIKHLRWEMARLSKQVLPA
;
A
#
# COMPACT_ATOMS: atom_id res chain seq x y z
N MET A 1 10.21 -5.44 32.23
CA MET A 1 9.43 -5.26 31.03
C MET A 1 8.19 -6.14 30.92
N LEU A 2 8.32 -7.37 31.33
CA LEU A 2 7.18 -8.30 31.27
C LEU A 2 6.03 -7.89 32.20
N GLU A 3 6.34 -7.23 33.30
CA GLU A 3 5.33 -6.78 34.25
C GLU A 3 4.41 -5.71 33.68
N VAL A 4 4.87 -4.98 32.64
CA VAL A 4 4.09 -3.92 32.02
C VAL A 4 3.06 -4.48 31.04
N GLU A 5 3.38 -5.59 30.40
CA GLU A 5 2.54 -6.18 29.34
C GLU A 5 1.15 -6.60 29.82
N PRO A 6 0.99 -7.18 31.03
CA PRO A 6 -0.36 -7.54 31.48
C PRO A 6 -1.31 -6.34 31.58
N LEU A 7 -0.78 -5.16 31.87
CA LEU A 7 -1.59 -3.94 32.04
C LEU A 7 -1.79 -3.20 30.73
N LEU A 8 -0.74 -3.07 29.91
CA LEU A 8 -0.75 -2.25 28.71
C LEU A 8 -0.86 -3.06 27.42
N GLY A 9 -0.69 -4.37 27.51
CA GLY A 9 -0.58 -5.24 26.35
C GLY A 9 0.81 -5.22 25.76
N HIS A 10 1.00 -5.91 24.63
CA HIS A 10 2.31 -5.95 23.98
C HIS A 10 2.67 -4.58 23.45
N VAL A 11 3.96 -4.26 23.49
CA VAL A 11 4.46 -2.95 23.07
C VAL A 11 4.12 -2.63 21.61
N ASN A 12 4.01 -3.64 20.76
CA ASN A 12 3.66 -3.44 19.35
C ASN A 12 2.27 -2.86 19.12
N LYS A 13 1.37 -2.96 20.09
CA LYS A 13 0.03 -2.41 19.93
C LYS A 13 0.04 -0.88 19.87
N PHE A 14 1.15 -0.24 20.24
CA PHE A 14 1.30 1.21 20.13
C PHE A 14 1.80 1.67 18.76
N LEU A 15 2.03 0.73 17.86
CA LEU A 15 2.40 1.05 16.48
C LEU A 15 1.13 1.35 15.67
N ASP A 16 1.25 2.30 14.77
CA ASP A 16 0.26 2.56 13.74
C ASP A 16 0.34 1.46 12.67
N ASP A 17 -0.56 1.47 11.70
CA ASP A 17 -0.58 0.50 10.60
C ASP A 17 -0.53 -0.95 11.10
N ARG A 18 -1.53 -1.30 11.89
CA ARG A 18 -1.62 -2.63 12.48
C ARG A 18 -1.94 -3.69 11.41
N PRO A 19 -1.47 -4.93 11.59
CA PRO A 19 -1.70 -5.98 10.59
C PRO A 19 -3.16 -6.21 10.24
N ASP A 20 -4.05 -6.18 11.23
CA ASP A 20 -5.49 -6.38 11.01
C ASP A 20 -6.10 -5.23 10.19
N GLU A 21 -5.68 -4.01 10.44
CA GLU A 21 -6.14 -2.84 9.69
C GLU A 21 -5.65 -2.88 8.25
N MET A 22 -4.39 -3.23 8.05
CA MET A 22 -3.83 -3.35 6.69
C MET A 22 -4.42 -4.53 5.93
N GLN A 23 -4.76 -5.61 6.62
CA GLN A 23 -5.45 -6.73 5.99
C GLN A 23 -6.82 -6.31 5.47
N ALA A 24 -7.55 -5.51 6.25
CA ALA A 24 -8.84 -4.97 5.82
C ALA A 24 -8.70 -4.08 4.58
N GLU A 25 -7.68 -3.22 4.55
CA GLU A 25 -7.40 -2.40 3.37
C GLU A 25 -7.06 -3.25 2.15
N LEU A 26 -6.27 -4.31 2.33
CA LEU A 26 -5.92 -5.22 1.25
C LEU A 26 -7.15 -5.93 0.71
N ASP A 27 -8.04 -6.38 1.60
CA ASP A 27 -9.28 -7.06 1.21
C ASP A 27 -10.18 -6.13 0.38
N ASP A 28 -10.34 -4.88 0.83
CA ASP A 28 -11.12 -3.88 0.10
C ASP A 28 -10.51 -3.60 -1.27
N LEU A 29 -9.20 -3.44 -1.32
CA LEU A 29 -8.49 -3.16 -2.55
C LEU A 29 -8.58 -4.33 -3.52
N SER A 30 -8.44 -5.56 -3.03
CA SER A 30 -8.57 -6.77 -3.84
C SER A 30 -9.96 -6.89 -4.45
N GLN A 31 -11.00 -6.61 -3.66
CA GLN A 31 -12.37 -6.64 -4.15
C GLN A 31 -12.60 -5.57 -5.22
N ARG A 32 -12.06 -4.39 -5.01
CA ARG A 32 -12.15 -3.30 -5.97
C ARG A 32 -11.47 -3.67 -7.29
N ILE A 33 -10.30 -4.28 -7.23
CA ILE A 33 -9.57 -4.73 -8.42
C ILE A 33 -10.37 -5.79 -9.17
N GLN A 34 -10.98 -6.73 -8.45
CA GLN A 34 -11.81 -7.76 -9.07
C GLN A 34 -13.00 -7.14 -9.80
N THR A 35 -13.62 -6.13 -9.21
CA THR A 35 -14.73 -5.42 -9.85
C THR A 35 -14.28 -4.71 -11.12
N LEU A 36 -13.13 -4.04 -11.09
CA LEU A 36 -12.58 -3.39 -12.28
C LEU A 36 -12.26 -4.39 -13.38
N ALA A 37 -11.83 -5.59 -13.02
CA ALA A 37 -11.49 -6.63 -13.98
C ALA A 37 -12.70 -7.19 -14.73
N LEU A 38 -13.92 -6.93 -14.26
CA LEU A 38 -15.14 -7.38 -14.95
C LEU A 38 -15.40 -6.62 -16.26
N THR A 39 -14.85 -5.42 -16.40
CA THR A 39 -15.02 -4.60 -17.60
C THR A 39 -13.67 -4.13 -18.14
N PRO A 40 -12.79 -5.06 -18.57
CA PRO A 40 -11.40 -4.72 -18.90
C PRO A 40 -11.26 -3.84 -20.13
N TYR A 41 -12.28 -3.74 -20.96
CA TYR A 41 -12.24 -2.94 -22.19
C TYR A 41 -12.97 -1.61 -22.05
N ASP A 42 -13.38 -1.23 -20.84
CA ASP A 42 -13.97 0.07 -20.60
C ASP A 42 -12.91 1.14 -20.78
N GLY A 43 -13.08 1.99 -21.80
CA GLY A 43 -12.13 3.06 -22.11
C GLY A 43 -12.52 4.41 -21.54
N SER A 44 -13.54 4.47 -20.68
CA SER A 44 -13.96 5.75 -20.10
C SER A 44 -12.85 6.32 -19.20
N VAL A 45 -12.80 7.66 -19.13
CA VAL A 45 -11.78 8.36 -18.33
C VAL A 45 -11.91 7.97 -16.86
N ASP A 46 -13.14 7.91 -16.36
CA ASP A 46 -13.38 7.52 -14.95
C ASP A 46 -12.86 6.12 -14.65
N TYR A 47 -13.06 5.18 -15.57
CA TYR A 47 -12.56 3.82 -15.39
C TYR A 47 -11.03 3.80 -15.36
N VAL A 48 -10.38 4.49 -16.29
CA VAL A 48 -8.92 4.54 -16.34
C VAL A 48 -8.36 5.16 -15.07
N ILE A 49 -8.97 6.25 -14.57
CA ILE A 49 -8.56 6.85 -13.31
C ILE A 49 -8.67 5.83 -12.16
N SER A 50 -9.75 5.06 -12.12
CA SER A 50 -9.95 4.05 -11.07
C SER A 50 -8.89 2.96 -11.11
N VAL A 51 -8.48 2.53 -12.30
CA VAL A 51 -7.40 1.53 -12.46
C VAL A 51 -6.07 2.09 -11.98
N LEU A 52 -5.75 3.31 -12.37
CA LEU A 52 -4.52 3.97 -11.96
C LEU A 52 -4.48 4.18 -10.44
N ASP A 53 -5.61 4.59 -9.86
CA ASP A 53 -5.73 4.78 -8.43
C ASP A 53 -5.55 3.46 -7.66
N ALA A 54 -6.18 2.39 -8.13
CA ALA A 54 -6.02 1.07 -7.50
C ALA A 54 -4.55 0.63 -7.51
N ARG A 55 -3.85 0.89 -8.61
CA ARG A 55 -2.43 0.56 -8.70
C ARG A 55 -1.59 1.40 -7.76
N ALA A 56 -1.86 2.71 -7.68
CA ALA A 56 -1.14 3.61 -6.77
C ALA A 56 -1.37 3.20 -5.32
N GLN A 57 -2.62 2.90 -4.94
CA GLN A 57 -2.93 2.47 -3.59
C GLN A 57 -2.29 1.13 -3.25
N SER A 58 -2.21 0.21 -4.20
CA SER A 58 -1.52 -1.08 -3.99
C SER A 58 -0.04 -0.87 -3.66
N ALA A 59 0.63 0.01 -4.40
CA ALA A 59 2.03 0.32 -4.15
C ALA A 59 2.21 1.01 -2.79
N GLU A 60 1.34 1.96 -2.45
CA GLU A 60 1.39 2.64 -1.15
C GLU A 60 1.14 1.69 0.01
N LEU A 61 0.18 0.78 -0.13
CA LEU A 61 -0.08 -0.23 0.90
C LEU A 61 1.13 -1.14 1.08
N SER A 62 1.79 -1.53 -0.01
CA SER A 62 3.01 -2.35 0.06
C SER A 62 4.12 -1.64 0.83
N LEU A 63 4.29 -0.33 0.62
CA LEU A 63 5.28 0.45 1.37
C LEU A 63 4.95 0.49 2.85
N ARG A 64 3.69 0.78 3.19
CA ARG A 64 3.25 0.83 4.58
C ARG A 64 3.35 -0.53 5.26
N ALA A 65 2.95 -1.59 4.57
CA ALA A 65 3.00 -2.94 5.12
C ALA A 65 4.43 -3.40 5.37
N SER A 66 5.36 -3.14 4.45
CA SER A 66 6.76 -3.51 4.62
C SER A 66 7.41 -2.72 5.76
N GLN A 67 7.10 -1.43 5.88
CA GLN A 67 7.58 -0.61 6.98
C GLN A 67 7.01 -1.09 8.31
N SER A 68 5.73 -1.39 8.36
CA SER A 68 5.09 -1.91 9.56
C SER A 68 5.71 -3.22 9.99
N GLY A 69 6.01 -4.11 9.03
CA GLY A 69 6.69 -5.37 9.33
C GLY A 69 8.05 -5.16 9.98
N LEU A 70 8.82 -4.18 9.50
CA LEU A 70 10.10 -3.84 10.10
C LEU A 70 9.94 -3.29 11.52
N LEU A 71 8.98 -2.38 11.72
CA LEU A 71 8.75 -1.79 13.02
C LEU A 71 8.29 -2.82 14.04
N HIS A 72 7.42 -3.77 13.63
CA HIS A 72 6.95 -4.83 14.51
C HIS A 72 8.06 -5.81 14.87
N GLN A 73 8.94 -6.11 13.92
CA GLN A 73 10.07 -7.00 14.17
C GLN A 73 11.15 -6.33 15.02
N GLY A 74 11.35 -5.04 14.83
CA GLY A 74 12.34 -4.27 15.56
C GLY A 74 13.75 -4.48 15.02
N ALA A 75 14.75 -4.40 15.92
CA ALA A 75 16.15 -4.34 15.52
C ALA A 75 16.61 -5.55 14.69
N ARG A 76 16.05 -6.72 14.93
CA ARG A 76 16.39 -7.92 14.14
C ARG A 76 16.05 -7.76 12.66
N GLY A 77 14.98 -7.04 12.37
CA GLY A 77 14.55 -6.78 11.00
C GLY A 77 15.49 -5.85 10.23
N TYR A 78 16.38 -5.18 10.92
CA TYR A 78 17.34 -4.27 10.30
C TYR A 78 18.48 -5.01 9.59
N MET A 79 18.68 -6.28 9.94
CA MET A 79 19.75 -7.08 9.34
C MET A 79 19.47 -7.34 7.86
N MET A 80 20.52 -7.20 7.02
CA MET A 80 20.38 -7.27 5.56
C MET A 80 19.86 -8.62 5.05
N ASN A 81 20.07 -9.68 5.81
CA ASN A 81 19.66 -11.03 5.41
C ASN A 81 18.28 -11.43 5.91
N THR A 82 17.50 -10.49 6.44
CA THR A 82 16.17 -10.78 6.97
C THR A 82 15.08 -10.47 5.97
N ALA A 83 13.94 -11.13 6.15
CA ALA A 83 12.76 -10.90 5.29
C ALA A 83 12.25 -9.45 5.32
N PRO A 84 12.18 -8.77 6.49
CA PRO A 84 11.75 -7.36 6.50
C PRO A 84 12.61 -6.45 5.63
N GLN A 85 13.92 -6.63 5.62
CA GLN A 85 14.81 -5.82 4.77
C GLN A 85 14.57 -6.10 3.29
N ARG A 86 14.41 -7.36 2.93
CA ARG A 86 14.10 -7.73 1.56
C ARG A 86 12.77 -7.13 1.10
N ARG A 87 11.74 -7.24 1.94
CA ARG A 87 10.40 -6.73 1.61
C ARG A 87 10.39 -5.22 1.42
N ILE A 88 11.16 -4.48 2.23
CA ILE A 88 11.28 -3.03 2.08
C ILE A 88 11.90 -2.69 0.72
N ARG A 89 12.98 -3.37 0.35
CA ARG A 89 13.62 -3.12 -0.94
C ARG A 89 12.70 -3.46 -2.11
N GLU A 90 12.01 -4.59 -2.02
CA GLU A 90 11.07 -5.01 -3.07
C GLU A 90 9.90 -4.03 -3.20
N ALA A 91 9.34 -3.58 -2.09
CA ALA A 91 8.23 -2.63 -2.09
C ALA A 91 8.66 -1.28 -2.66
N HIS A 92 9.84 -0.81 -2.30
CA HIS A 92 10.36 0.44 -2.85
C HIS A 92 10.63 0.31 -4.34
N PHE A 93 11.14 -0.81 -4.79
CA PHE A 93 11.37 -1.03 -6.21
C PHE A 93 10.06 -0.91 -7.01
N VAL A 94 8.99 -1.53 -6.54
CA VAL A 94 7.68 -1.44 -7.20
C VAL A 94 7.17 0.00 -7.22
N ALA A 95 7.43 0.75 -6.16
CA ALA A 95 6.96 2.13 -6.04
C ALA A 95 7.71 3.10 -6.97
N ILE A 96 8.95 2.79 -7.33
CA ILE A 96 9.80 3.67 -8.14
C ILE A 96 10.00 3.22 -9.57
N VAL A 97 9.68 1.97 -9.90
CA VAL A 97 9.78 1.47 -11.28
C VAL A 97 8.65 2.06 -12.12
N THR A 98 8.89 2.31 -13.39
CA THR A 98 7.91 2.93 -14.27
C THR A 98 6.77 1.96 -14.61
N PRO A 99 5.49 2.38 -14.44
CA PRO A 99 5.05 3.67 -13.92
C PRO A 99 5.13 3.72 -12.39
N ALA A 100 5.93 4.65 -11.90
CA ALA A 100 6.08 4.87 -10.45
C ALA A 100 4.83 5.54 -9.87
N ILE A 101 4.73 5.55 -8.52
CA ILE A 101 3.61 6.23 -7.85
C ILE A 101 3.47 7.67 -8.35
N LYS A 102 4.57 8.39 -8.49
CA LYS A 102 4.53 9.79 -8.97
C LYS A 102 3.94 9.92 -10.37
N HIS A 103 4.23 8.96 -11.25
CA HIS A 103 3.69 8.96 -12.61
C HIS A 103 2.19 8.64 -12.60
N LEU A 104 1.79 7.68 -11.76
CA LEU A 104 0.38 7.32 -11.64
C LEU A 104 -0.45 8.50 -11.16
N ARG A 105 0.03 9.21 -10.13
CA ARG A 105 -0.66 10.38 -9.60
C ARG A 105 -0.71 11.53 -10.60
N TRP A 106 0.38 11.74 -11.34
CA TRP A 106 0.43 12.76 -12.38
C TRP A 106 -0.61 12.47 -13.47
N GLU A 107 -0.67 11.22 -13.92
CA GLU A 107 -1.62 10.82 -14.96
C GLU A 107 -3.06 10.94 -14.48
N MET A 108 -3.34 10.56 -13.24
CA MET A 108 -4.67 10.73 -12.67
C MET A 108 -5.08 12.20 -12.62
N ALA A 109 -4.16 13.07 -12.23
CA ALA A 109 -4.44 14.52 -12.19
C ALA A 109 -4.72 15.06 -13.59
N ARG A 110 -3.95 14.61 -14.59
CA ARG A 110 -4.15 15.02 -15.98
C ARG A 110 -5.52 14.58 -16.49
N LEU A 111 -5.87 13.32 -16.24
CA LEU A 111 -7.16 12.79 -16.69
C LEU A 111 -8.34 13.43 -15.97
N SER A 112 -8.17 13.76 -14.69
CA SER A 112 -9.21 14.42 -13.91
C SER A 112 -9.60 15.79 -14.52
N LYS A 113 -8.66 16.49 -15.11
CA LYS A 113 -8.95 17.76 -15.80
C LYS A 113 -9.80 17.58 -17.06
N GLN A 114 -9.76 16.39 -17.65
CA GLN A 114 -10.60 16.10 -18.82
C GLN A 114 -12.04 15.82 -18.44
N VAL A 115 -12.27 15.34 -17.21
CA VAL A 115 -13.62 15.06 -16.71
C VAL A 115 -14.31 16.32 -16.22
N LEU A 116 -13.54 17.23 -15.59
CA LEU A 116 -14.09 18.46 -15.02
C LEU A 116 -14.37 19.48 -16.12
N PRO A 117 -15.50 20.21 -16.01
CA PRO A 117 -15.77 21.32 -16.93
C PRO A 117 -14.64 22.36 -16.84
N ALA A 118 -14.25 22.89 -17.96
CA ALA A 118 -13.20 23.91 -18.02
C ALA A 118 -13.59 25.19 -17.28
#